data_59e3053492f7836e85a6ad89e6d598db
#
_entry.id   59e3053492f7836e85a6ad89e6d598db
#
_cell.length_a   1.000
_cell.length_b   1.000
_cell.length_c   1.000
_cell.angle_alpha   90.00
_cell.angle_beta   90.00
_cell.angle_gamma   90.00
#
_symmetry.space_group_name_H-M   'P 1'
#
loop_
_entity.id
_entity.type
_entity.pdbx_description
1 polymer ?
#
loop_
_entity_poly.entity_id
_entity_poly.type
_entity_poly.pdbx_seq_one_letter_code
_entity_poly.pdbx_strand_id
1 'polypeptide(L)'
;SEISSEAGLTTTRDDATSIDEKLTADAGIFSNYLSNYKFTSIIARKDELENVLSSKNSLIDDVNTIVTDSQDYGGTKLFSYVNDNVINVECPVTSDKYTYSDDFRQRCFQTALAYTNIEFNMTGVCNPDDEKELWNEEIKSKSTALTSYMKNSKMFTKCSISQADKRIREFMAADYSYKQNRSYVSLDITGAQDTARFIVRLRTGEVENVSGAVCTKVEKGVYLITAQSK
;
A
#
# COMPACT_ATOMS: atom_id res chain seq x y z
N SER A 1 -13.88 -23.31 6.57
CA SER A 1 -15.06 -24.14 6.93
C SER A 1 -15.11 -24.49 8.43
N GLU A 2 -14.01 -24.90 9.08
CA GLU A 2 -14.03 -25.20 10.53
C GLU A 2 -14.37 -23.99 11.38
N ILE A 3 -13.72 -22.85 11.14
CA ILE A 3 -13.99 -21.60 11.86
C ILE A 3 -15.45 -21.14 11.66
N SER A 4 -15.96 -21.27 10.45
CA SER A 4 -17.37 -20.92 10.15
C SER A 4 -18.34 -21.85 10.88
N SER A 5 -18.02 -23.14 10.96
CA SER A 5 -18.81 -24.13 11.70
C SER A 5 -18.79 -23.86 13.21
N GLU A 6 -17.62 -23.55 13.79
CA GLU A 6 -17.48 -23.18 15.19
C GLU A 6 -18.20 -21.87 15.51
N ALA A 7 -18.24 -20.92 14.57
CA ALA A 7 -19.00 -19.68 14.70
C ALA A 7 -20.52 -19.86 14.53
N GLY A 8 -20.99 -21.06 14.24
CA GLY A 8 -22.42 -21.35 14.03
C GLY A 8 -23.02 -20.72 12.78
N LEU A 9 -22.18 -20.43 11.77
CA LEU A 9 -22.62 -19.83 10.52
C LEU A 9 -23.24 -20.87 9.60
N THR A 10 -24.38 -20.53 9.00
CA THR A 10 -25.07 -21.36 8.03
C THR A 10 -24.48 -21.28 6.63
N THR A 11 -23.76 -20.20 6.32
CA THR A 11 -23.08 -19.95 5.05
C THR A 11 -21.62 -19.73 5.32
N THR A 12 -20.75 -20.47 4.65
CA THR A 12 -19.30 -20.26 4.72
C THR A 12 -18.88 -19.29 3.61
N ARG A 13 -17.69 -18.71 3.75
CA ARG A 13 -17.12 -17.85 2.71
C ARG A 13 -16.91 -18.61 1.40
N ASP A 14 -16.57 -19.90 1.49
CA ASP A 14 -16.31 -20.76 0.32
C ASP A 14 -17.59 -21.04 -0.48
N ASP A 15 -18.74 -21.05 0.19
CA ASP A 15 -20.04 -21.25 -0.43
C ASP A 15 -20.68 -19.94 -0.94
N ALA A 16 -20.08 -18.80 -0.60
CA ALA A 16 -20.61 -17.49 -0.94
C ALA A 16 -20.44 -17.18 -2.43
N THR A 17 -21.51 -16.78 -3.09
CA THR A 17 -21.55 -16.46 -4.53
C THR A 17 -21.47 -14.96 -4.81
N SER A 18 -21.74 -14.13 -3.81
CA SER A 18 -21.69 -12.67 -3.92
C SER A 18 -20.74 -12.05 -2.90
N ILE A 19 -20.35 -10.80 -3.14
CA ILE A 19 -19.53 -10.02 -2.19
C ILE A 19 -20.26 -9.84 -0.87
N ASP A 20 -21.56 -9.57 -0.88
CA ASP A 20 -22.34 -9.39 0.36
C ASP A 20 -22.43 -10.67 1.19
N GLU A 21 -22.52 -11.83 0.55
CA GLU A 21 -22.47 -13.12 1.25
C GLU A 21 -21.08 -13.38 1.84
N LYS A 22 -20.00 -13.09 1.10
CA LYS A 22 -18.63 -13.20 1.59
C LYS A 22 -18.40 -12.30 2.81
N LEU A 23 -18.81 -11.03 2.73
CA LEU A 23 -18.69 -10.07 3.82
C LEU A 23 -19.56 -10.46 5.02
N THR A 24 -20.72 -11.02 4.80
CA THR A 24 -21.60 -11.52 5.87
C THR A 24 -20.96 -12.69 6.60
N ALA A 25 -20.37 -13.62 5.87
CA ALA A 25 -19.64 -14.75 6.47
C ALA A 25 -18.43 -14.26 7.28
N ASP A 26 -17.66 -13.32 6.73
CA ASP A 26 -16.52 -12.71 7.42
C ASP A 26 -16.97 -11.94 8.66
N ALA A 27 -18.04 -11.13 8.58
CA ALA A 27 -18.60 -10.39 9.71
C ALA A 27 -19.00 -11.31 10.87
N GLY A 28 -19.60 -12.46 10.57
CA GLY A 28 -19.94 -13.47 11.58
C GLY A 28 -18.72 -14.02 12.30
N ILE A 29 -17.65 -14.33 11.57
CA ILE A 29 -16.37 -14.76 12.15
C ILE A 29 -15.79 -13.68 13.04
N PHE A 30 -15.69 -12.44 12.52
CA PHE A 30 -15.10 -11.34 13.25
C PHE A 30 -15.86 -10.94 14.50
N SER A 31 -17.20 -10.97 14.47
CA SER A 31 -18.01 -10.67 15.65
C SER A 31 -17.77 -11.65 16.81
N ASN A 32 -17.48 -12.89 16.49
CA ASN A 32 -17.22 -13.93 17.50
C ASN A 32 -15.80 -13.92 18.06
N TYR A 33 -14.82 -13.62 17.23
CA TYR A 33 -13.40 -13.73 17.61
C TYR A 33 -12.68 -12.39 17.81
N LEU A 34 -13.18 -11.32 17.19
CA LEU A 34 -12.56 -10.00 17.20
C LEU A 34 -13.57 -8.90 17.54
N SER A 35 -14.34 -9.09 18.63
CA SER A 35 -15.30 -8.11 19.11
C SER A 35 -14.62 -6.73 19.30
N ASN A 36 -15.25 -5.67 18.79
CA ASN A 36 -14.74 -4.28 18.77
C ASN A 36 -13.63 -3.98 17.74
N TYR A 37 -13.34 -4.88 16.80
CA TYR A 37 -12.43 -4.56 15.71
C TYR A 37 -13.17 -3.82 14.60
N LYS A 38 -12.57 -2.73 14.10
CA LYS A 38 -13.05 -1.96 12.95
C LYS A 38 -12.13 -2.16 11.78
N PHE A 39 -12.70 -2.53 10.64
CA PHE A 39 -11.95 -2.65 9.41
C PHE A 39 -11.86 -1.30 8.72
N THR A 40 -10.64 -0.79 8.58
CA THR A 40 -10.38 0.45 7.83
C THR A 40 -9.83 0.18 6.44
N SER A 41 -9.51 -1.08 6.14
CA SER A 41 -9.00 -1.49 4.84
C SER A 41 -9.47 -2.89 4.47
N ILE A 42 -9.62 -3.12 3.18
CA ILE A 42 -9.98 -4.41 2.61
C ILE A 42 -9.08 -4.71 1.41
N ILE A 43 -8.82 -6.00 1.17
CA ILE A 43 -8.18 -6.47 -0.05
C ILE A 43 -9.28 -7.07 -0.93
N ALA A 44 -9.39 -6.62 -2.16
CA ALA A 44 -10.37 -7.08 -3.12
C ALA A 44 -9.73 -7.27 -4.50
N ARG A 45 -10.31 -8.13 -5.33
CA ARG A 45 -9.93 -8.19 -6.72
C ARG A 45 -10.39 -6.92 -7.44
N LYS A 46 -9.65 -6.49 -8.44
CA LYS A 46 -9.96 -5.26 -9.17
C LYS A 46 -11.32 -5.33 -9.88
N ASP A 47 -11.69 -6.48 -10.39
CA ASP A 47 -12.99 -6.74 -11.01
C ASP A 47 -14.16 -6.76 -10.01
N GLU A 48 -13.88 -6.92 -8.72
CA GLU A 48 -14.87 -6.89 -7.63
C GLU A 48 -15.00 -5.51 -6.96
N LEU A 49 -14.16 -4.54 -7.32
CA LEU A 49 -14.08 -3.23 -6.66
C LEU A 49 -15.44 -2.51 -6.61
N GLU A 50 -16.16 -2.46 -7.73
CA GLU A 50 -17.47 -1.80 -7.80
C GLU A 50 -18.52 -2.52 -6.93
N ASN A 51 -18.47 -3.84 -6.88
CA ASN A 51 -19.35 -4.63 -6.04
C ASN A 51 -19.09 -4.38 -4.54
N VAL A 52 -17.80 -4.28 -4.16
CA VAL A 52 -17.42 -3.92 -2.78
C VAL A 52 -17.94 -2.53 -2.43
N LEU A 53 -17.75 -1.54 -3.29
CA LEU A 53 -18.19 -0.16 -3.05
C LEU A 53 -19.71 0.01 -2.99
N SER A 54 -20.45 -0.84 -3.69
CA SER A 54 -21.92 -0.81 -3.69
C SER A 54 -22.54 -1.67 -2.59
N SER A 55 -21.74 -2.45 -1.88
CA SER A 55 -22.22 -3.27 -0.75
C SER A 55 -22.79 -2.39 0.35
N LYS A 56 -23.84 -2.89 1.00
CA LYS A 56 -24.48 -2.27 2.17
C LYS A 56 -24.12 -3.00 3.48
N ASN A 57 -23.12 -3.85 3.43
CA ASN A 57 -22.68 -4.57 4.60
C ASN A 57 -21.95 -3.63 5.56
N SER A 58 -22.36 -3.61 6.82
CA SER A 58 -21.80 -2.74 7.86
C SER A 58 -20.30 -2.99 8.13
N LEU A 59 -19.77 -4.13 7.69
CA LEU A 59 -18.34 -4.43 7.81
C LEU A 59 -17.46 -3.43 7.05
N ILE A 60 -18.00 -2.85 5.97
CA ILE A 60 -17.26 -1.90 5.13
C ILE A 60 -17.56 -0.43 5.42
N ASP A 61 -18.43 -0.12 6.37
CA ASP A 61 -18.82 1.27 6.69
C ASP A 61 -17.62 2.14 7.10
N ASP A 62 -16.65 1.55 7.78
CA ASP A 62 -15.43 2.24 8.22
C ASP A 62 -14.24 2.06 7.22
N VAL A 63 -14.44 1.38 6.09
CA VAL A 63 -13.37 1.14 5.10
C VAL A 63 -13.09 2.42 4.32
N ASN A 64 -11.85 2.86 4.39
CA ASN A 64 -11.36 4.04 3.68
C ASN A 64 -10.24 3.71 2.67
N THR A 65 -9.70 2.49 2.72
CA THR A 65 -8.67 2.01 1.81
C THR A 65 -9.03 0.64 1.25
N ILE A 66 -9.04 0.53 -0.07
CA ILE A 66 -9.18 -0.75 -0.76
C ILE A 66 -7.86 -1.05 -1.47
N VAL A 67 -7.30 -2.22 -1.23
CA VAL A 67 -6.11 -2.70 -1.94
C VAL A 67 -6.59 -3.67 -3.02
N THR A 68 -6.24 -3.40 -4.27
CA THR A 68 -6.59 -4.26 -5.39
C THR A 68 -5.37 -4.82 -6.08
N ASP A 69 -5.51 -5.97 -6.71
CA ASP A 69 -4.53 -6.49 -7.64
C ASP A 69 -4.38 -5.55 -8.85
N SER A 70 -3.17 -5.42 -9.36
CA SER A 70 -2.89 -4.69 -10.59
C SER A 70 -2.79 -5.67 -11.74
N GLN A 71 -3.80 -5.67 -12.61
CA GLN A 71 -3.80 -6.51 -13.82
C GLN A 71 -3.10 -5.84 -15.01
N ASP A 72 -2.91 -4.53 -14.97
CA ASP A 72 -2.32 -3.76 -16.05
C ASP A 72 -0.83 -3.45 -15.83
N TYR A 73 -0.02 -3.94 -16.75
CA TYR A 73 1.44 -3.78 -16.74
C TYR A 73 1.91 -2.40 -17.25
N GLY A 74 1.01 -1.56 -17.72
CA GLY A 74 1.36 -0.35 -18.42
C GLY A 74 0.73 0.93 -17.88
N GLY A 75 1.39 1.61 -16.96
CA GLY A 75 1.14 3.03 -16.71
C GLY A 75 -0.07 3.37 -15.85
N THR A 76 -0.58 2.44 -15.09
CA THR A 76 -1.68 2.68 -14.16
C THR A 76 -1.24 3.50 -12.96
N LYS A 77 -2.17 4.25 -12.42
CA LYS A 77 -1.97 4.96 -11.16
C LYS A 77 -1.90 3.94 -10.03
N LEU A 78 -0.82 3.96 -9.25
CA LEU A 78 -0.67 3.08 -8.09
C LEU A 78 -1.72 3.33 -7.00
N PHE A 79 -2.32 4.50 -7.01
CA PHE A 79 -3.40 4.88 -6.09
C PHE A 79 -4.28 5.96 -6.71
N SER A 80 -5.54 5.98 -6.32
CA SER A 80 -6.53 6.97 -6.75
C SER A 80 -7.68 7.05 -5.77
N TYR A 81 -8.39 8.18 -5.75
CA TYR A 81 -9.70 8.23 -5.12
C TYR A 81 -10.70 7.41 -5.94
N VAL A 82 -11.49 6.60 -5.26
CA VAL A 82 -12.63 5.88 -5.84
C VAL A 82 -13.90 6.69 -5.63
N ASN A 83 -14.00 7.29 -4.45
CA ASN A 83 -15.00 8.28 -4.08
C ASN A 83 -14.37 9.29 -3.08
N ASP A 84 -15.17 10.19 -2.52
CA ASP A 84 -14.68 11.25 -1.63
C ASP A 84 -13.95 10.72 -0.38
N ASN A 85 -14.27 9.50 0.07
CA ASN A 85 -13.76 8.93 1.31
C ASN A 85 -12.80 7.76 1.10
N VAL A 86 -12.92 7.04 0.00
CA VAL A 86 -12.21 5.77 -0.23
C VAL A 86 -11.12 5.95 -1.27
N ILE A 87 -9.90 5.52 -0.93
CA ILE A 87 -8.82 5.37 -1.90
C ILE A 87 -8.65 3.91 -2.31
N ASN A 88 -8.35 3.70 -3.58
CA ASN A 88 -7.83 2.44 -4.09
C ASN A 88 -6.31 2.50 -4.16
N VAL A 89 -5.66 1.46 -3.67
CA VAL A 89 -4.21 1.26 -3.76
C VAL A 89 -3.96 -0.03 -4.53
N GLU A 90 -3.32 0.07 -5.68
CA GLU A 90 -3.02 -1.11 -6.50
C GLU A 90 -1.78 -1.84 -5.99
N CYS A 91 -1.87 -3.17 -5.92
CA CYS A 91 -0.73 -4.05 -5.63
C CYS A 91 -0.05 -4.44 -6.95
N PRO A 92 1.19 -3.98 -7.20
CA PRO A 92 1.86 -4.25 -8.46
C PRO A 92 2.39 -5.68 -8.59
N VAL A 93 2.42 -6.45 -7.51
CA VAL A 93 2.93 -7.82 -7.48
C VAL A 93 1.95 -8.71 -6.73
N THR A 94 1.23 -9.52 -7.48
CA THR A 94 0.16 -10.42 -6.97
C THR A 94 0.42 -11.88 -7.31
N SER A 95 1.60 -12.22 -7.80
CA SER A 95 1.91 -13.57 -8.28
C SER A 95 2.10 -14.56 -7.13
N ASP A 96 1.57 -15.75 -7.27
CA ASP A 96 1.77 -16.85 -6.31
C ASP A 96 3.25 -17.26 -6.25
N LYS A 97 3.95 -17.20 -7.37
CA LYS A 97 5.40 -17.39 -7.44
C LYS A 97 6.08 -16.09 -7.82
N TYR A 98 7.05 -15.67 -7.02
CA TYR A 98 7.85 -14.49 -7.32
C TYR A 98 8.79 -14.76 -8.49
N THR A 99 8.56 -14.06 -9.59
CA THR A 99 9.30 -14.24 -10.84
C THR A 99 10.34 -13.13 -11.04
N TYR A 100 11.21 -13.30 -12.02
CA TYR A 100 12.14 -12.25 -12.45
C TYR A 100 11.39 -10.96 -12.90
N SER A 101 10.24 -11.12 -13.54
CA SER A 101 9.41 -9.99 -13.96
C SER A 101 8.89 -9.19 -12.75
N ASP A 102 8.49 -9.88 -11.69
CA ASP A 102 8.02 -9.26 -10.45
C ASP A 102 9.17 -8.53 -9.74
N ASP A 103 10.35 -9.14 -9.67
CA ASP A 103 11.56 -8.50 -9.13
C ASP A 103 11.92 -7.22 -9.91
N PHE A 104 11.89 -7.29 -11.24
CA PHE A 104 12.18 -6.13 -12.08
C PHE A 104 11.16 -5.02 -11.86
N ARG A 105 9.87 -5.33 -11.83
CA ARG A 105 8.80 -4.36 -11.56
C ARG A 105 8.95 -3.72 -10.19
N GLN A 106 9.16 -4.53 -9.18
CA GLN A 106 9.37 -4.06 -7.81
C GLN A 106 10.55 -3.09 -7.72
N ARG A 107 11.66 -3.40 -8.38
CA ARG A 107 12.83 -2.52 -8.45
C ARG A 107 12.55 -1.23 -9.20
N CYS A 108 11.76 -1.25 -10.25
CA CYS A 108 11.34 -0.03 -10.95
C CYS A 108 10.57 0.91 -10.01
N PHE A 109 9.59 0.40 -9.26
CA PHE A 109 8.85 1.21 -8.29
C PHE A 109 9.75 1.75 -7.18
N GLN A 110 10.62 0.91 -6.63
CA GLN A 110 11.58 1.33 -5.60
C GLN A 110 12.52 2.41 -6.12
N THR A 111 13.02 2.27 -7.35
CA THR A 111 13.91 3.26 -7.98
C THR A 111 13.18 4.58 -8.27
N ALA A 112 11.91 4.50 -8.62
CA ALA A 112 11.07 5.68 -8.80
C ALA A 112 10.63 6.33 -7.46
N LEU A 113 10.97 5.70 -6.32
CA LEU A 113 10.59 6.15 -4.99
C LEU A 113 9.07 6.15 -4.77
N ALA A 114 8.39 5.26 -5.46
CA ALA A 114 6.97 5.09 -5.39
C ALA A 114 6.58 4.17 -4.22
N TYR A 115 5.29 4.23 -3.85
CA TYR A 115 4.70 3.25 -2.96
C TYR A 115 4.75 1.86 -3.60
N THR A 116 5.01 0.86 -2.78
CA THR A 116 5.06 -0.53 -3.26
C THR A 116 4.56 -1.48 -2.18
N ASN A 117 3.85 -2.50 -2.61
CA ASN A 117 3.38 -3.62 -1.80
C ASN A 117 3.49 -4.92 -2.60
N ILE A 118 3.42 -6.03 -1.90
CA ILE A 118 3.36 -7.36 -2.48
C ILE A 118 2.24 -8.12 -1.78
N GLU A 119 1.38 -8.73 -2.54
CA GLU A 119 0.37 -9.65 -2.04
C GLU A 119 0.95 -11.06 -1.91
N PHE A 120 0.60 -11.75 -0.83
CA PHE A 120 0.91 -13.14 -0.60
C PHE A 120 -0.37 -13.96 -0.60
N ASN A 121 -0.42 -15.01 -1.40
CA ASN A 121 -1.48 -15.99 -1.31
C ASN A 121 -1.25 -16.91 -0.11
N MET A 122 -1.91 -16.58 1.00
CA MET A 122 -1.77 -17.34 2.25
C MET A 122 -2.29 -18.77 2.15
N THR A 123 -3.27 -19.03 1.29
CA THR A 123 -3.83 -20.39 1.12
C THR A 123 -2.78 -21.34 0.57
N GLY A 124 -2.08 -20.95 -0.49
CA GLY A 124 -0.98 -21.76 -1.05
C GLY A 124 0.22 -21.91 -0.11
N VAL A 125 0.41 -20.94 0.78
CA VAL A 125 1.50 -20.95 1.76
C VAL A 125 1.15 -21.82 2.99
N CYS A 126 -0.10 -21.79 3.46
CA CYS A 126 -0.53 -22.54 4.64
C CYS A 126 -0.91 -24.00 4.33
N ASN A 127 -1.33 -24.28 3.09
CA ASN A 127 -1.67 -25.62 2.62
C ASN A 127 -0.93 -25.91 1.31
N PRO A 128 0.40 -26.07 1.35
CA PRO A 128 1.16 -26.40 0.15
C PRO A 128 0.76 -27.79 -0.36
N ASP A 129 0.54 -27.89 -1.68
CA ASP A 129 0.24 -29.18 -2.35
C ASP A 129 1.44 -30.13 -2.31
N ASP A 130 2.64 -29.59 -2.14
CA ASP A 130 3.89 -30.35 -1.96
C ASP A 130 4.58 -29.90 -0.65
N GLU A 131 4.93 -30.87 0.20
CA GLU A 131 5.67 -30.65 1.45
C GLU A 131 7.01 -29.92 1.27
N LYS A 132 7.51 -29.82 0.03
CA LYS A 132 8.72 -29.08 -0.32
C LYS A 132 8.49 -27.60 -0.60
N GLU A 133 7.27 -27.18 -0.87
CA GLU A 133 6.91 -25.76 -0.99
C GLU A 133 6.61 -25.17 0.39
N LEU A 134 7.64 -25.11 1.21
CA LEU A 134 7.52 -24.58 2.54
C LEU A 134 7.32 -23.06 2.49
N TRP A 135 6.41 -22.56 3.33
CA TRP A 135 6.24 -21.15 3.72
C TRP A 135 7.55 -20.34 3.66
N ASN A 136 8.64 -20.92 4.15
CA ASN A 136 9.93 -20.25 4.22
C ASN A 136 10.55 -19.89 2.87
N GLU A 137 10.32 -20.65 1.80
CA GLU A 137 10.99 -20.39 0.52
C GLU A 137 10.28 -19.29 -0.27
N GLU A 138 8.98 -19.32 -0.33
CA GLU A 138 8.22 -18.29 -1.05
C GLU A 138 8.27 -16.93 -0.34
N ILE A 139 7.98 -16.91 0.96
CA ILE A 139 8.10 -15.67 1.76
C ILE A 139 9.53 -15.16 1.78
N LYS A 140 10.51 -16.05 1.89
CA LYS A 140 11.92 -15.66 1.87
C LYS A 140 12.32 -15.01 0.54
N SER A 141 11.87 -15.56 -0.58
CA SER A 141 12.13 -14.99 -1.91
C SER A 141 11.53 -13.60 -2.05
N LYS A 142 10.24 -13.44 -1.79
CA LYS A 142 9.51 -12.16 -1.86
C LYS A 142 10.06 -11.14 -0.85
N SER A 143 10.31 -11.56 0.38
CA SER A 143 10.87 -10.72 1.43
C SER A 143 12.31 -10.30 1.12
N THR A 144 13.12 -11.17 0.54
CA THR A 144 14.50 -10.86 0.14
C THR A 144 14.50 -9.81 -0.98
N ALA A 145 13.63 -9.93 -1.96
CA ALA A 145 13.50 -8.94 -3.03
C ALA A 145 13.07 -7.57 -2.49
N LEU A 146 12.08 -7.52 -1.61
CA LEU A 146 11.67 -6.28 -0.94
C LEU A 146 12.79 -5.65 -0.12
N THR A 147 13.50 -6.46 0.65
CA THR A 147 14.48 -5.96 1.63
C THR A 147 15.86 -5.73 1.03
N SER A 148 16.22 -6.38 -0.08
CA SER A 148 17.55 -6.24 -0.68
C SER A 148 17.87 -4.79 -1.06
N TYR A 149 16.90 -4.06 -1.54
CA TYR A 149 17.04 -2.64 -1.90
C TYR A 149 16.92 -1.72 -0.67
N MET A 150 16.10 -2.09 0.31
CA MET A 150 15.87 -1.27 1.51
C MET A 150 17.09 -1.16 2.42
N LYS A 151 17.98 -2.15 2.42
CA LYS A 151 19.20 -2.12 3.24
C LYS A 151 20.11 -0.95 2.93
N ASN A 152 20.08 -0.47 1.69
CA ASN A 152 20.98 0.59 1.19
C ASN A 152 20.30 1.95 1.06
N SER A 153 19.00 2.04 1.29
CA SER A 153 18.26 3.29 1.16
C SER A 153 17.53 3.66 2.44
N LYS A 154 17.88 4.80 3.00
CA LYS A 154 17.22 5.40 4.18
C LYS A 154 15.81 5.93 3.88
N MET A 155 15.38 5.87 2.62
CA MET A 155 14.09 6.42 2.17
C MET A 155 12.92 5.49 2.35
N PHE A 156 13.18 4.18 2.30
CA PHE A 156 12.09 3.21 2.42
C PHE A 156 11.78 2.96 3.87
N THR A 157 10.55 3.22 4.23
CA THR A 157 10.02 2.88 5.55
C THR A 157 8.89 1.88 5.40
N LYS A 158 8.91 0.85 6.22
CA LYS A 158 7.76 -0.04 6.37
C LYS A 158 6.61 0.78 6.97
N CYS A 159 5.41 0.58 6.47
CA CYS A 159 4.22 1.21 7.01
C CYS A 159 3.04 0.23 6.99
N SER A 160 2.11 0.42 7.91
CA SER A 160 0.80 -0.23 7.84
C SER A 160 -0.03 0.38 6.71
N ILE A 161 -1.12 -0.30 6.32
CA ILE A 161 -2.05 0.23 5.30
C ILE A 161 -2.62 1.59 5.75
N SER A 162 -2.98 1.74 7.03
CA SER A 162 -3.47 3.03 7.56
C SER A 162 -2.43 4.15 7.49
N GLN A 163 -1.15 3.83 7.70
CA GLN A 163 -0.08 4.81 7.52
C GLN A 163 0.16 5.15 6.05
N ALA A 164 0.02 4.16 5.17
CA ALA A 164 0.09 4.38 3.73
C ALA A 164 -1.07 5.25 3.24
N ASP A 165 -2.30 4.95 3.68
CA ASP A 165 -3.49 5.75 3.40
C ASP A 165 -3.29 7.22 3.77
N LYS A 166 -2.88 7.48 5.02
CA LYS A 166 -2.60 8.85 5.46
C LYS A 166 -1.59 9.57 4.56
N ARG A 167 -0.47 8.92 4.25
CA ARG A 167 0.59 9.49 3.41
C ARG A 167 0.14 9.73 1.97
N ILE A 168 -0.66 8.83 1.42
CA ILE A 168 -1.22 8.96 0.07
C ILE A 168 -2.18 10.15 0.01
N ARG A 169 -3.06 10.30 1.01
CA ARG A 169 -3.98 11.45 1.09
C ARG A 169 -3.22 12.77 1.25
N GLU A 170 -2.23 12.81 2.11
CA GLU A 170 -1.33 13.97 2.25
C GLU A 170 -0.67 14.35 0.92
N PHE A 171 -0.18 13.34 0.18
CA PHE A 171 0.40 13.54 -1.14
C PHE A 171 -0.60 14.06 -2.17
N MET A 172 -1.80 13.45 -2.23
CA MET A 172 -2.83 13.84 -3.20
C MET A 172 -3.46 15.21 -2.91
N ALA A 173 -3.48 15.63 -1.64
CA ALA A 173 -4.01 16.93 -1.23
C ALA A 173 -3.00 18.06 -1.41
N ALA A 174 -1.71 17.76 -1.43
CA ALA A 174 -0.66 18.77 -1.54
C ALA A 174 -0.50 19.26 -2.97
N ASP A 175 -0.56 20.58 -3.13
CA ASP A 175 -0.10 21.26 -4.35
C ASP A 175 1.17 22.05 -4.05
N TYR A 176 2.00 22.26 -5.05
CA TYR A 176 3.25 22.98 -4.85
C TYR A 176 3.66 23.81 -6.05
N SER A 177 4.31 24.91 -5.77
CA SER A 177 5.06 25.67 -6.74
C SER A 177 6.52 25.82 -6.28
N TYR A 178 7.43 26.01 -7.21
CA TYR A 178 8.81 26.22 -6.84
C TYR A 178 9.45 27.36 -7.63
N LYS A 179 10.42 28.01 -6.99
CA LYS A 179 11.30 28.99 -7.62
C LYS A 179 12.74 28.51 -7.45
N GLN A 180 13.49 28.53 -8.51
CA GLN A 180 14.87 28.06 -8.51
C GLN A 180 15.78 29.14 -9.11
N ASN A 181 16.92 29.34 -8.47
CA ASN A 181 18.05 30.05 -9.05
C ASN A 181 19.35 29.24 -8.86
N ARG A 182 20.49 29.84 -9.10
CA ARG A 182 21.78 29.14 -8.96
C ARG A 182 22.14 28.77 -7.52
N SER A 183 21.57 29.42 -6.53
CA SER A 183 21.96 29.32 -5.13
C SER A 183 20.92 28.70 -4.24
N TYR A 184 19.65 28.73 -4.62
CA TYR A 184 18.57 28.20 -3.79
C TYR A 184 17.39 27.68 -4.60
N VAL A 185 16.61 26.82 -3.94
CA VAL A 185 15.28 26.39 -4.37
C VAL A 185 14.32 26.78 -3.25
N SER A 186 13.24 27.48 -3.59
CA SER A 186 12.12 27.74 -2.70
C SER A 186 10.92 26.92 -3.13
N LEU A 187 10.28 26.27 -2.18
CA LEU A 187 9.05 25.50 -2.37
C LEU A 187 7.92 26.18 -1.61
N ASP A 188 6.86 26.54 -2.30
CA ASP A 188 5.61 27.02 -1.72
C ASP A 188 4.61 25.87 -1.81
N ILE A 189 4.12 25.40 -0.65
CA ILE A 189 3.28 24.21 -0.52
C ILE A 189 1.93 24.63 -0.01
N THR A 190 0.86 24.19 -0.67
CA THR A 190 -0.53 24.41 -0.28
C THR A 190 -1.26 23.08 -0.18
N GLY A 191 -2.36 23.02 0.58
CA GLY A 191 -3.18 21.82 0.71
C GLY A 191 -2.58 20.70 1.57
N ALA A 192 -1.35 20.83 2.05
CA ALA A 192 -0.78 19.86 2.97
C ALA A 192 -1.47 19.93 4.33
N GLN A 193 -2.04 18.80 4.78
CA GLN A 193 -2.77 18.77 6.05
C GLN A 193 -1.84 18.74 7.27
N ASP A 194 -0.82 17.89 7.23
CA ASP A 194 0.16 17.73 8.32
C ASP A 194 1.59 17.90 7.81
N THR A 195 1.98 17.04 6.89
CA THR A 195 3.37 16.89 6.45
C THR A 195 3.44 16.74 4.94
N ALA A 196 4.26 17.56 4.31
CA ALA A 196 4.61 17.41 2.91
C ALA A 196 6.02 16.82 2.76
N ARG A 197 6.19 15.87 1.85
CA ARG A 197 7.46 15.19 1.59
C ARG A 197 7.86 15.34 0.15
N PHE A 198 9.09 15.78 -0.08
CA PHE A 198 9.65 15.99 -1.41
C PHE A 198 11.01 15.34 -1.54
N ILE A 199 11.27 14.79 -2.71
CA ILE A 199 12.59 14.32 -3.07
C ILE A 199 13.27 15.38 -3.93
N VAL A 200 14.38 15.89 -3.45
CA VAL A 200 15.24 16.81 -4.21
C VAL A 200 16.45 16.07 -4.72
N ARG A 201 16.63 16.07 -6.04
CA ARG A 201 17.79 15.49 -6.72
C ARG A 201 18.65 16.61 -7.30
N LEU A 202 19.88 16.69 -6.84
CA LEU A 202 20.86 17.64 -7.35
C LEU A 202 21.78 16.95 -8.37
N ARG A 203 22.00 17.61 -9.49
CA ARG A 203 22.97 17.14 -10.49
C ARG A 203 24.40 17.32 -9.98
N THR A 204 24.67 18.40 -9.28
CA THR A 204 25.96 18.76 -8.71
C THR A 204 25.75 19.51 -7.39
N GLY A 205 26.74 19.47 -6.51
CA GLY A 205 26.70 20.15 -5.23
C GLY A 205 25.98 19.37 -4.13
N GLU A 206 25.81 19.98 -2.99
CA GLU A 206 25.14 19.47 -1.82
C GLU A 206 24.18 20.53 -1.27
N VAL A 207 23.17 20.09 -0.51
CA VAL A 207 22.30 20.99 0.26
C VAL A 207 23.06 21.39 1.52
N GLU A 208 23.29 22.67 1.69
CA GLU A 208 24.02 23.20 2.85
C GLU A 208 23.07 23.70 3.94
N ASN A 209 22.05 24.46 3.54
CA ASN A 209 21.10 25.05 4.48
C ASN A 209 19.66 24.82 4.05
N VAL A 210 18.80 24.52 5.02
CA VAL A 210 17.36 24.36 4.82
C VAL A 210 16.62 25.19 5.87
N SER A 211 15.62 25.91 5.44
CA SER A 211 14.75 26.68 6.31
C SER A 211 13.31 26.23 6.13
N GLY A 212 12.56 26.07 7.22
CA GLY A 212 11.15 25.69 7.22
C GLY A 212 10.88 24.20 6.99
N ALA A 213 11.92 23.37 6.92
CA ALA A 213 11.77 21.94 6.72
C ALA A 213 12.94 21.15 7.33
N VAL A 214 12.75 19.85 7.49
CA VAL A 214 13.83 18.91 7.82
C VAL A 214 14.38 18.33 6.51
N CYS A 215 15.70 18.31 6.38
CA CYS A 215 16.40 17.75 5.23
C CYS A 215 17.20 16.52 5.66
N THR A 216 16.94 15.40 5.02
CA THR A 216 17.68 14.15 5.27
C THR A 216 18.37 13.72 3.99
N LYS A 217 19.70 13.64 4.01
CA LYS A 217 20.47 13.08 2.89
C LYS A 217 20.22 11.57 2.82
N VAL A 218 19.74 11.12 1.69
CA VAL A 218 19.34 9.72 1.46
C VAL A 218 20.46 8.97 0.76
N GLU A 219 20.95 9.55 -0.32
CA GLU A 219 22.10 9.07 -1.10
C GLU A 219 22.84 10.26 -1.70
N LYS A 220 23.87 10.00 -2.47
CA LYS A 220 24.65 11.08 -3.10
C LYS A 220 23.76 11.92 -4.03
N GLY A 221 23.63 13.21 -3.71
CA GLY A 221 22.84 14.17 -4.48
C GLY A 221 21.32 14.02 -4.33
N VAL A 222 20.82 13.14 -3.42
CA VAL A 222 19.40 12.94 -3.17
C VAL A 222 19.04 13.23 -1.73
N TYR A 223 18.02 14.04 -1.53
CA TYR A 223 17.59 14.53 -0.23
C TYR A 223 16.08 14.37 -0.08
N LEU A 224 15.65 13.87 1.07
CA LEU A 224 14.25 13.91 1.51
C LEU A 224 14.02 15.18 2.29
N ILE A 225 13.14 16.02 1.80
CA ILE A 225 12.67 17.23 2.46
C ILE A 225 11.32 16.94 3.08
N THR A 226 11.21 17.19 4.40
CA THR A 226 9.97 17.01 5.14
C THR A 226 9.58 18.37 5.74
N ALA A 227 8.51 18.95 5.22
CA ALA A 227 7.93 20.20 5.68
C ALA A 227 6.66 19.92 6.49
N GLN A 228 6.46 20.61 7.59
CA GLN A 228 5.22 20.57 8.37
C GLN A 228 4.34 21.74 8.00
N SER A 229 3.03 21.51 7.95
CA SER A 229 2.05 22.58 7.88
C SER A 229 2.19 23.47 9.13
N LYS A 230 2.14 24.77 8.90
CA LYS A 230 2.14 25.75 10.00
C LYS A 230 0.73 25.92 10.54
#